data_b823370b5e2666f73c99f3c246579010
#
_entry.id   b823370b5e2666f73c99f3c246579010
#
_cell.length_a   1.000
_cell.length_b   1.000
_cell.length_c   1.000
_cell.angle_alpha   90.00
_cell.angle_beta   90.00
_cell.angle_gamma   90.00
#
_symmetry.space_group_name_H-M   'P 1'
#
loop_
_entity.id
_entity.type
_entity.pdbx_description
1 polymer ?
#
loop_
_entity_poly.entity_id
_entity_poly.type
_entity_poly.pdbx_seq_one_letter_code
_entity_poly.pdbx_strand_id
1 'polypeptide(L)'
;MIKHWRKWLLLLVSVLAVTAIMLPATSWMEQNVKSARVVHNSRMQPIILIPGSSATEDRFNTLITQLNAQTTGHSLLKITVKTNGTLTYSGKIAARDTEPYIVVAFENNKDGYNNIKKQAAWFNIAFKQLAKTYNFNRFRGIGHSNGGLIFILFLEKYYSDSDVRMTRLMTIGTPYNLEESNPDNRTQMLNDLITSRNKLPSSLTVYSIAGTENLDGDGTVPIESVEAGKYIFQNQVAHYTQITVSGDEAGHSSLPQNRQIVNLISQYMVATPNQQGIRPGQGGSGRGVGQAPGDTGQNP
;
A
#
# COMPACT_ATOMS: atom_id res chain seq x y z
N MET A 1 24.69 -42.62 -51.13
CA MET A 1 23.90 -42.48 -49.89
C MET A 1 24.56 -41.63 -48.80
N ILE A 2 25.88 -41.61 -48.64
CA ILE A 2 26.63 -40.93 -47.55
C ILE A 2 26.59 -39.39 -47.64
N LYS A 3 26.41 -38.80 -48.84
CA LYS A 3 26.44 -37.33 -49.04
C LYS A 3 25.20 -36.58 -48.56
N HIS A 4 24.05 -37.27 -48.46
CA HIS A 4 22.79 -36.65 -48.00
C HIS A 4 22.71 -36.67 -46.47
N TRP A 5 23.21 -37.65 -45.75
CA TRP A 5 23.19 -37.73 -44.32
C TRP A 5 23.99 -36.58 -43.64
N ARG A 6 25.16 -36.22 -44.20
CA ARG A 6 25.95 -35.08 -43.73
C ARG A 6 25.19 -33.74 -43.82
N LYS A 7 24.38 -33.57 -44.88
CA LYS A 7 23.53 -32.35 -45.01
C LYS A 7 22.41 -32.30 -43.95
N TRP A 8 21.78 -33.41 -43.67
CA TRP A 8 20.75 -33.51 -42.65
C TRP A 8 21.34 -33.34 -41.26
N LEU A 9 22.52 -33.86 -40.97
CA LEU A 9 23.22 -33.69 -39.71
C LEU A 9 23.62 -32.22 -39.49
N LEU A 10 24.12 -31.54 -40.51
CA LEU A 10 24.44 -30.10 -40.45
C LEU A 10 23.17 -29.24 -40.22
N LEU A 11 22.07 -29.63 -40.83
CA LEU A 11 20.80 -28.92 -40.65
C LEU A 11 20.25 -29.10 -39.22
N LEU A 12 20.36 -30.28 -38.67
CA LEU A 12 19.96 -30.60 -37.30
C LEU A 12 20.84 -29.86 -36.28
N VAL A 13 22.15 -29.82 -36.49
CA VAL A 13 23.08 -29.06 -35.63
C VAL A 13 22.81 -27.56 -35.70
N SER A 14 22.53 -27.01 -36.89
CA SER A 14 22.18 -25.58 -37.01
C SER A 14 20.84 -25.22 -36.35
N VAL A 15 19.83 -26.07 -36.45
CA VAL A 15 18.55 -25.87 -35.74
C VAL A 15 18.75 -25.94 -34.24
N LEU A 16 19.53 -26.88 -33.72
CA LEU A 16 19.85 -26.98 -32.30
C LEU A 16 20.64 -25.76 -31.81
N ALA A 17 21.58 -25.25 -32.59
CA ALA A 17 22.34 -24.05 -32.25
C ALA A 17 21.46 -22.80 -32.21
N VAL A 18 20.55 -22.63 -33.17
CA VAL A 18 19.59 -21.51 -33.20
C VAL A 18 18.65 -21.58 -32.03
N THR A 19 18.09 -22.75 -31.67
CA THR A 19 17.21 -22.90 -30.52
C THR A 19 17.94 -22.65 -29.19
N ALA A 20 19.20 -23.10 -29.06
CA ALA A 20 20.02 -22.85 -27.88
C ALA A 20 20.37 -21.38 -27.66
N ILE A 21 20.39 -20.56 -28.71
CA ILE A 21 20.60 -19.11 -28.64
C ILE A 21 19.27 -18.38 -28.43
N MET A 22 18.19 -18.82 -29.08
CA MET A 22 16.89 -18.16 -28.99
C MET A 22 16.25 -18.24 -27.59
N LEU A 23 16.33 -19.38 -26.90
CA LEU A 23 15.73 -19.57 -25.58
C LEU A 23 16.30 -18.62 -24.51
N PRO A 24 17.63 -18.48 -24.34
CA PRO A 24 18.18 -17.49 -23.41
C PRO A 24 17.96 -16.04 -23.86
N ALA A 25 17.94 -15.78 -25.18
CA ALA A 25 17.71 -14.43 -25.71
C ALA A 25 16.27 -13.95 -25.45
N THR A 26 15.26 -14.80 -25.59
CA THR A 26 13.87 -14.45 -25.25
C THR A 26 13.69 -14.23 -23.76
N SER A 27 14.28 -15.09 -22.93
CA SER A 27 14.27 -14.94 -21.47
C SER A 27 14.97 -13.65 -21.03
N TRP A 28 16.12 -13.33 -21.59
CA TRP A 28 16.86 -12.09 -21.34
C TRP A 28 16.06 -10.85 -21.79
N MET A 29 15.41 -10.94 -22.95
CA MET A 29 14.58 -9.84 -23.49
C MET A 29 13.34 -9.62 -22.63
N GLU A 30 12.67 -10.68 -22.14
CA GLU A 30 11.54 -10.56 -21.21
C GLU A 30 11.97 -9.92 -19.87
N GLN A 31 13.13 -10.30 -19.33
CA GLN A 31 13.67 -9.69 -18.10
C GLN A 31 14.04 -8.22 -18.31
N ASN A 32 14.67 -7.86 -19.43
CA ASN A 32 15.02 -6.48 -19.74
C ASN A 32 13.81 -5.60 -20.09
N VAL A 33 12.80 -6.15 -20.75
CA VAL A 33 11.55 -5.43 -21.01
C VAL A 33 10.78 -5.19 -19.69
N LYS A 34 10.78 -6.14 -18.76
CA LYS A 34 10.21 -5.95 -17.42
C LYS A 34 10.98 -4.89 -16.63
N SER A 35 12.31 -4.95 -16.61
CA SER A 35 13.13 -3.94 -15.93
C SER A 35 13.09 -2.56 -16.60
N ALA A 36 12.97 -2.48 -17.92
CA ALA A 36 12.78 -1.21 -18.65
C ALA A 36 11.41 -0.60 -18.38
N ARG A 37 10.37 -1.39 -18.12
CA ARG A 37 9.05 -0.88 -17.69
C ARG A 37 9.07 -0.21 -16.32
N VAL A 38 9.91 -0.67 -15.40
CA VAL A 38 10.10 -0.06 -14.06
C VAL A 38 10.72 1.34 -14.14
N VAL A 39 11.42 1.67 -15.23
CA VAL A 39 12.10 2.98 -15.41
C VAL A 39 11.17 4.07 -15.96
N HIS A 40 9.96 3.75 -16.42
CA HIS A 40 9.00 4.80 -16.76
C HIS A 40 8.53 5.51 -15.48
N ASN A 41 9.07 6.70 -15.24
CA ASN A 41 8.64 7.63 -14.20
C ASN A 41 7.18 8.05 -14.45
N SER A 42 6.24 7.19 -14.11
CA SER A 42 4.85 7.59 -14.01
C SER A 42 4.75 8.66 -12.91
N ARG A 43 4.21 9.82 -13.25
CA ARG A 43 3.93 10.88 -12.26
C ARG A 43 2.76 10.49 -11.34
N MET A 44 1.92 9.56 -11.78
CA MET A 44 0.75 9.14 -11.00
C MET A 44 1.16 8.21 -9.85
N GLN A 45 0.70 8.53 -8.66
CA GLN A 45 0.89 7.76 -7.42
C GLN A 45 -0.44 7.69 -6.66
N PRO A 46 -1.39 6.86 -7.11
CA PRO A 46 -2.73 6.84 -6.52
C PRO A 46 -2.69 6.41 -5.05
N ILE A 47 -3.66 6.89 -4.29
CA ILE A 47 -3.98 6.39 -2.97
C ILE A 47 -5.16 5.44 -3.12
N ILE A 48 -4.92 4.15 -2.93
CA ILE A 48 -5.95 3.11 -3.05
C ILE A 48 -6.53 2.84 -1.67
N LEU A 49 -7.87 2.90 -1.56
CA LEU A 49 -8.58 2.70 -0.31
C LEU A 49 -9.43 1.43 -0.40
N ILE A 50 -9.36 0.57 0.62
CA ILE A 50 -10.16 -0.65 0.72
C ILE A 50 -11.01 -0.57 1.99
N PRO A 51 -12.35 -0.62 1.87
CA PRO A 51 -13.26 -0.62 3.02
C PRO A 51 -13.27 -1.97 3.73
N GLY A 52 -13.83 -1.98 4.94
CA GLY A 52 -14.06 -3.19 5.73
C GLY A 52 -15.30 -3.97 5.32
N SER A 53 -15.65 -4.95 6.16
CA SER A 53 -16.86 -5.76 5.99
C SER A 53 -18.14 -4.89 6.01
N SER A 54 -19.15 -5.34 5.28
CA SER A 54 -20.47 -4.70 5.14
C SER A 54 -20.45 -3.28 4.55
N ALA A 55 -19.28 -2.78 4.13
CA ALA A 55 -19.13 -1.45 3.54
C ALA A 55 -19.07 -1.49 2.01
N THR A 56 -19.51 -0.40 1.39
CA THR A 56 -19.53 -0.21 -0.06
C THR A 56 -18.41 0.73 -0.52
N GLU A 57 -18.36 1.01 -1.82
CA GLU A 57 -17.47 2.00 -2.41
C GLU A 57 -17.68 3.43 -1.90
N ASP A 58 -18.77 3.68 -1.17
CA ASP A 58 -19.10 4.99 -0.59
C ASP A 58 -18.50 5.21 0.80
N ARG A 59 -17.88 4.18 1.39
CA ARG A 59 -17.38 4.21 2.77
C ARG A 59 -16.48 5.40 3.09
N PHE A 60 -15.70 5.83 2.13
CA PHE A 60 -14.71 6.89 2.32
C PHE A 60 -15.14 8.27 1.79
N ASN A 61 -16.41 8.47 1.42
CA ASN A 61 -16.86 9.74 0.85
C ASN A 61 -16.60 10.92 1.78
N THR A 62 -16.95 10.79 3.07
CA THR A 62 -16.72 11.84 4.09
C THR A 62 -15.22 12.10 4.28
N LEU A 63 -14.42 11.04 4.44
CA LEU A 63 -12.97 11.16 4.56
C LEU A 63 -12.37 11.93 3.38
N ILE A 64 -12.71 11.54 2.15
CA ILE A 64 -12.15 12.15 0.93
C ILE A 64 -12.60 13.61 0.79
N THR A 65 -13.85 13.93 1.18
CA THR A 65 -14.33 15.31 1.23
C THR A 65 -13.50 16.15 2.22
N GLN A 66 -13.21 15.61 3.40
CA GLN A 66 -12.41 16.29 4.43
C GLN A 66 -10.95 16.46 3.97
N LEU A 67 -10.34 15.44 3.33
CA LEU A 67 -8.99 15.54 2.78
C LEU A 67 -8.91 16.58 1.66
N ASN A 68 -9.88 16.59 0.74
CA ASN A 68 -9.93 17.56 -0.35
C ASN A 68 -10.16 19.01 0.13
N ALA A 69 -10.79 19.19 1.30
CA ALA A 69 -10.91 20.50 1.91
C ALA A 69 -9.60 21.01 2.54
N GLN A 70 -8.67 20.10 2.89
CA GLN A 70 -7.38 20.45 3.51
C GLN A 70 -6.23 20.53 2.50
N THR A 71 -6.40 20.01 1.28
CA THR A 71 -5.36 19.88 0.25
C THR A 71 -5.79 20.53 -1.06
N THR A 72 -5.00 20.36 -2.12
CA THR A 72 -5.31 20.87 -3.48
C THR A 72 -6.51 20.17 -4.13
N GLY A 73 -7.11 19.19 -3.48
CA GLY A 73 -8.21 18.40 -4.01
C GLY A 73 -7.76 17.40 -5.08
N HIS A 74 -8.16 16.15 -4.92
CA HIS A 74 -7.84 15.05 -5.83
C HIS A 74 -9.11 14.38 -6.34
N SER A 75 -9.01 13.78 -7.51
CA SER A 75 -10.10 13.03 -8.16
C SER A 75 -10.45 11.77 -7.36
N LEU A 76 -11.68 11.33 -7.48
CA LEU A 76 -12.16 10.09 -6.91
C LEU A 76 -12.66 9.15 -7.99
N LEU A 77 -12.07 7.97 -8.05
CA LEU A 77 -12.56 6.81 -8.80
C LEU A 77 -13.00 5.74 -7.82
N LYS A 78 -14.17 5.18 -8.01
CA LYS A 78 -14.69 4.07 -7.22
C LYS A 78 -14.85 2.84 -8.09
N ILE A 79 -14.50 1.69 -7.55
CA ILE A 79 -14.58 0.40 -8.23
C ILE A 79 -15.26 -0.60 -7.30
N THR A 80 -16.25 -1.30 -7.83
CA THR A 80 -16.80 -2.48 -7.15
C THR A 80 -16.42 -3.73 -7.96
N VAL A 81 -15.73 -4.66 -7.31
CA VAL A 81 -15.39 -5.96 -7.89
C VAL A 81 -16.52 -6.93 -7.66
N LYS A 82 -17.11 -7.43 -8.73
CA LYS A 82 -18.15 -8.44 -8.69
C LYS A 82 -17.60 -9.82 -8.33
N THR A 83 -18.44 -10.71 -7.83
CA THR A 83 -18.03 -12.08 -7.44
C THR A 83 -17.48 -12.90 -8.60
N ASN A 84 -17.84 -12.57 -9.84
CA ASN A 84 -17.29 -13.16 -11.06
C ASN A 84 -16.01 -12.47 -11.58
N GLY A 85 -15.48 -11.47 -10.83
CA GLY A 85 -14.28 -10.72 -11.21
C GLY A 85 -14.52 -9.53 -12.14
N THR A 86 -15.75 -9.26 -12.55
CA THR A 86 -16.09 -8.08 -13.36
C THR A 86 -15.97 -6.82 -12.52
N LEU A 87 -15.47 -5.72 -13.11
CA LEU A 87 -15.30 -4.43 -12.46
C LEU A 87 -16.39 -3.46 -12.91
N THR A 88 -17.04 -2.79 -11.97
CA THR A 88 -17.91 -1.65 -12.22
C THR A 88 -17.27 -0.38 -11.69
N TYR A 89 -17.46 0.73 -12.38
CA TYR A 89 -16.76 1.99 -12.10
C TYR A 89 -17.76 3.11 -11.85
N SER A 90 -17.42 4.01 -10.92
CA SER A 90 -18.12 5.26 -10.68
C SER A 90 -17.08 6.38 -10.43
N GLY A 91 -17.35 7.59 -10.92
CA GLY A 91 -16.39 8.68 -10.87
C GLY A 91 -15.34 8.60 -12.00
N LYS A 92 -14.32 9.44 -11.93
CA LYS A 92 -13.24 9.52 -12.93
C LYS A 92 -11.97 10.13 -12.35
N ILE A 93 -10.84 9.84 -12.96
CA ILE A 93 -9.56 10.49 -12.67
C ILE A 93 -9.36 11.64 -13.67
N ALA A 94 -9.11 12.86 -13.17
CA ALA A 94 -8.81 14.01 -14.00
C ALA A 94 -7.42 13.86 -14.66
N ALA A 95 -7.26 14.31 -15.90
CA ALA A 95 -6.07 14.07 -16.73
C ALA A 95 -4.74 14.57 -16.13
N ARG A 96 -4.78 15.55 -15.22
CA ARG A 96 -3.60 16.13 -14.57
C ARG A 96 -3.44 15.76 -13.11
N ASP A 97 -4.35 14.94 -12.57
CA ASP A 97 -4.27 14.50 -11.18
C ASP A 97 -3.22 13.39 -11.04
N THR A 98 -2.22 13.66 -10.26
CA THR A 98 -1.10 12.74 -10.03
C THR A 98 -1.27 11.90 -8.76
N GLU A 99 -2.24 12.22 -7.90
CA GLU A 99 -2.48 11.54 -6.63
C GLU A 99 -3.97 11.23 -6.40
N PRO A 100 -4.68 10.64 -7.37
CA PRO A 100 -6.11 10.37 -7.24
C PRO A 100 -6.40 9.39 -6.12
N TYR A 101 -7.57 9.54 -5.51
CA TYR A 101 -8.14 8.52 -4.62
C TYR A 101 -8.85 7.46 -5.46
N ILE A 102 -8.55 6.19 -5.18
CA ILE A 102 -9.21 5.05 -5.83
C ILE A 102 -9.78 4.15 -4.73
N VAL A 103 -11.10 4.08 -4.62
CA VAL A 103 -11.75 3.16 -3.70
C VAL A 103 -12.03 1.84 -4.41
N VAL A 104 -11.60 0.72 -3.82
CA VAL A 104 -11.91 -0.62 -4.33
C VAL A 104 -12.73 -1.37 -3.29
N ALA A 105 -14.00 -1.58 -3.60
CA ALA A 105 -14.96 -2.33 -2.79
C ALA A 105 -15.34 -3.65 -3.48
N PHE A 106 -16.08 -4.50 -2.80
CA PHE A 106 -16.45 -5.83 -3.26
C PHE A 106 -17.97 -6.04 -3.17
N GLU A 107 -18.53 -6.67 -4.17
CA GLU A 107 -19.94 -7.09 -4.15
C GLU A 107 -20.20 -8.06 -2.99
N ASN A 108 -19.30 -9.03 -2.77
CA ASN A 108 -19.30 -9.83 -1.55
C ASN A 108 -18.38 -9.17 -0.53
N ASN A 109 -18.94 -8.29 0.28
CA ASN A 109 -18.27 -7.56 1.35
C ASN A 109 -18.48 -8.22 2.73
N LYS A 110 -18.82 -9.50 2.79
CA LYS A 110 -19.03 -10.26 4.04
C LYS A 110 -17.73 -10.43 4.79
N ASP A 111 -17.84 -10.50 6.11
CA ASP A 111 -16.76 -10.81 7.00
C ASP A 111 -16.32 -12.28 6.95
N GLY A 112 -15.26 -12.58 7.69
CA GLY A 112 -14.70 -13.92 7.88
C GLY A 112 -13.49 -14.20 6.99
N TYR A 113 -12.52 -14.92 7.54
CA TYR A 113 -11.21 -15.14 6.93
C TYR A 113 -11.28 -15.70 5.50
N ASN A 114 -12.23 -16.62 5.22
CA ASN A 114 -12.41 -17.16 3.88
C ASN A 114 -12.92 -16.12 2.87
N ASN A 115 -13.75 -15.17 3.29
CA ASN A 115 -14.20 -14.08 2.43
C ASN A 115 -13.07 -13.07 2.21
N ILE A 116 -12.30 -12.73 3.25
CA ILE A 116 -11.15 -11.83 3.15
C ILE A 116 -10.11 -12.37 2.16
N LYS A 117 -9.85 -13.69 2.16
CA LYS A 117 -8.98 -14.34 1.14
C LYS A 117 -9.50 -14.18 -0.28
N LYS A 118 -10.82 -14.31 -0.50
CA LYS A 118 -11.46 -14.09 -1.81
C LYS A 118 -11.38 -12.62 -2.22
N GLN A 119 -11.64 -11.70 -1.28
CA GLN A 119 -11.55 -10.25 -1.51
C GLN A 119 -10.12 -9.84 -1.87
N ALA A 120 -9.09 -10.42 -1.27
CA ALA A 120 -7.70 -10.19 -1.66
C ALA A 120 -7.40 -10.66 -3.11
N ALA A 121 -7.98 -11.79 -3.53
CA ALA A 121 -7.88 -12.26 -4.91
C ALA A 121 -8.63 -11.32 -5.89
N TRP A 122 -9.81 -10.85 -5.54
CA TRP A 122 -10.56 -9.87 -6.33
C TRP A 122 -9.86 -8.51 -6.37
N PHE A 123 -9.25 -8.08 -5.27
CA PHE A 123 -8.41 -6.88 -5.27
C PHE A 123 -7.24 -7.01 -6.26
N ASN A 124 -6.58 -8.15 -6.33
CA ASN A 124 -5.53 -8.40 -7.32
C ASN A 124 -6.03 -8.23 -8.77
N ILE A 125 -7.27 -8.64 -9.08
CA ILE A 125 -7.87 -8.42 -10.41
C ILE A 125 -8.00 -6.91 -10.69
N ALA A 126 -8.60 -6.17 -9.75
CA ALA A 126 -8.77 -4.72 -9.86
C ALA A 126 -7.42 -4.00 -9.96
N PHE A 127 -6.45 -4.38 -9.12
CA PHE A 127 -5.11 -3.79 -9.09
C PHE A 127 -4.37 -3.95 -10.43
N LYS A 128 -4.38 -5.14 -11.01
CA LYS A 128 -3.76 -5.39 -12.33
C LYS A 128 -4.41 -4.56 -13.43
N GLN A 129 -5.75 -4.44 -13.41
CA GLN A 129 -6.46 -3.61 -14.38
C GLN A 129 -6.14 -2.14 -14.19
N LEU A 130 -6.11 -1.64 -12.96
CA LEU A 130 -5.74 -0.26 -12.63
C LEU A 130 -4.30 0.06 -13.07
N ALA A 131 -3.34 -0.78 -12.71
CA ALA A 131 -1.94 -0.59 -13.07
C ALA A 131 -1.75 -0.55 -14.59
N LYS A 132 -2.46 -1.42 -15.32
CA LYS A 132 -2.45 -1.45 -16.78
C LYS A 132 -3.08 -0.20 -17.40
N THR A 133 -4.24 0.25 -16.88
CA THR A 133 -5.01 1.37 -17.43
C THR A 133 -4.33 2.70 -17.18
N TYR A 134 -3.82 2.92 -15.98
CA TYR A 134 -3.29 4.21 -15.55
C TYR A 134 -1.75 4.26 -15.53
N ASN A 135 -1.08 3.14 -15.80
CA ASN A 135 0.38 3.02 -15.94
C ASN A 135 1.17 3.66 -14.79
N PHE A 136 0.69 3.54 -13.55
CA PHE A 136 1.44 3.97 -12.37
C PHE A 136 2.44 2.91 -11.94
N ASN A 137 3.59 3.34 -11.40
CA ASN A 137 4.65 2.45 -10.88
C ASN A 137 4.83 2.55 -9.36
N ARG A 138 4.06 3.40 -8.71
CA ARG A 138 4.01 3.56 -7.25
C ARG A 138 2.60 3.81 -6.81
N PHE A 139 2.26 3.36 -5.62
CA PHE A 139 0.97 3.65 -4.99
C PHE A 139 1.09 3.63 -3.46
N ARG A 140 0.07 4.14 -2.81
CA ARG A 140 -0.13 4.10 -1.35
C ARG A 140 -1.46 3.43 -1.06
N GLY A 141 -1.57 2.74 0.06
CA GLY A 141 -2.79 2.02 0.45
C GLY A 141 -3.34 2.51 1.78
N ILE A 142 -4.66 2.61 1.88
CA ILE A 142 -5.39 2.84 3.14
C ILE A 142 -6.43 1.74 3.28
N GLY A 143 -6.33 0.92 4.32
CA GLY A 143 -7.31 -0.13 4.63
C GLY A 143 -8.03 0.15 5.93
N HIS A 144 -9.36 0.14 5.92
CA HIS A 144 -10.17 0.20 7.13
C HIS A 144 -10.67 -1.19 7.49
N SER A 145 -10.54 -1.57 8.77
CA SER A 145 -11.04 -2.86 9.24
C SER A 145 -10.42 -4.01 8.41
N ASN A 146 -11.24 -4.93 7.90
CA ASN A 146 -10.80 -6.00 6.99
C ASN A 146 -10.07 -5.52 5.73
N GLY A 147 -10.25 -4.25 5.32
CA GLY A 147 -9.52 -3.66 4.22
C GLY A 147 -7.99 -3.68 4.41
N GLY A 148 -7.52 -3.55 5.65
CA GLY A 148 -6.11 -3.73 6.00
C GLY A 148 -5.64 -5.17 5.81
N LEU A 149 -6.44 -6.16 6.23
CA LEU A 149 -6.15 -7.59 6.04
C LEU A 149 -6.09 -7.97 4.56
N ILE A 150 -6.99 -7.38 3.75
CA ILE A 150 -7.01 -7.59 2.29
C ILE A 150 -5.70 -7.09 1.67
N PHE A 151 -5.19 -5.91 2.08
CA PHE A 151 -3.89 -5.42 1.62
C PHE A 151 -2.75 -6.36 2.00
N ILE A 152 -2.70 -6.85 3.25
CA ILE A 152 -1.61 -7.75 3.68
C ILE A 152 -1.65 -9.04 2.87
N LEU A 153 -2.82 -9.68 2.77
CA LEU A 153 -2.97 -10.90 1.98
C LEU A 153 -2.63 -10.70 0.50
N PHE A 154 -2.96 -9.53 -0.06
CA PHE A 154 -2.55 -9.17 -1.41
C PHE A 154 -1.03 -9.06 -1.52
N LEU A 155 -0.37 -8.37 -0.58
CA LEU A 155 1.08 -8.21 -0.57
C LEU A 155 1.80 -9.56 -0.42
N GLU A 156 1.29 -10.45 0.41
CA GLU A 156 1.91 -11.74 0.67
C GLU A 156 1.68 -12.78 -0.45
N LYS A 157 0.58 -12.67 -1.21
CA LYS A 157 0.17 -13.75 -2.13
C LYS A 157 0.23 -13.38 -3.60
N TYR A 158 0.01 -12.12 -3.94
CA TYR A 158 -0.25 -11.71 -5.32
C TYR A 158 0.69 -10.61 -5.82
N TYR A 159 1.31 -9.90 -4.89
CA TYR A 159 2.11 -8.72 -5.20
C TYR A 159 3.55 -9.08 -5.59
N SER A 160 4.12 -8.30 -6.52
CA SER A 160 5.53 -8.30 -6.84
C SER A 160 6.03 -6.87 -6.93
N ASP A 161 7.11 -6.56 -6.25
CA ASP A 161 7.73 -5.22 -6.19
C ASP A 161 8.43 -4.83 -7.51
N SER A 162 8.51 -5.76 -8.46
CA SER A 162 9.22 -5.58 -9.74
C SER A 162 8.54 -4.58 -10.67
N ASP A 163 7.22 -4.50 -10.64
CA ASP A 163 6.45 -3.72 -11.62
C ASP A 163 5.83 -2.45 -11.02
N VAL A 164 5.27 -2.54 -9.83
CA VAL A 164 4.60 -1.43 -9.15
C VAL A 164 4.91 -1.46 -7.67
N ARG A 165 5.52 -0.42 -7.12
CA ARG A 165 5.94 -0.35 -5.74
C ARG A 165 4.85 0.23 -4.82
N MET A 166 4.49 -0.50 -3.78
CA MET A 166 3.74 0.07 -2.65
C MET A 166 4.70 0.80 -1.71
N THR A 167 4.54 2.10 -1.56
CA THR A 167 5.47 2.91 -0.75
C THR A 167 5.03 3.05 0.70
N ARG A 168 3.72 3.16 0.94
CA ARG A 168 3.12 3.31 2.26
C ARG A 168 1.81 2.54 2.36
N LEU A 169 1.56 1.96 3.52
CA LEU A 169 0.30 1.35 3.91
C LEU A 169 -0.16 1.96 5.24
N MET A 170 -1.37 2.46 5.27
CA MET A 170 -2.03 2.85 6.52
C MET A 170 -3.22 1.92 6.75
N THR A 171 -3.26 1.28 7.89
CA THR A 171 -4.38 0.44 8.33
C THR A 171 -5.09 1.12 9.49
N ILE A 172 -6.41 1.10 9.49
CA ILE A 172 -7.26 1.82 10.45
C ILE A 172 -8.22 0.81 11.08
N GLY A 173 -8.10 0.56 12.38
CA GLY A 173 -8.93 -0.40 13.10
C GLY A 173 -8.89 -1.82 12.50
N THR A 174 -7.71 -2.26 12.03
CA THR A 174 -7.57 -3.56 11.34
C THR A 174 -7.42 -4.69 12.35
N PRO A 175 -8.34 -5.70 12.33
CA PRO A 175 -8.34 -6.80 13.31
C PRO A 175 -7.34 -7.89 12.93
N TYR A 176 -6.05 -7.69 13.16
CA TYR A 176 -5.00 -8.67 12.80
C TYR A 176 -5.15 -10.02 13.50
N ASN A 177 -5.80 -10.05 14.66
CA ASN A 177 -6.15 -11.28 15.38
C ASN A 177 -7.67 -11.51 15.43
N LEU A 178 -8.43 -10.99 14.45
CA LEU A 178 -9.89 -10.98 14.44
C LEU A 178 -10.43 -10.25 15.69
N GLU A 179 -11.44 -10.81 16.36
CA GLU A 179 -12.05 -10.24 17.58
C GLU A 179 -11.39 -10.77 18.88
N GLU A 180 -10.20 -11.40 18.76
CA GLU A 180 -9.51 -11.97 19.91
C GLU A 180 -8.80 -10.88 20.72
N SER A 181 -9.17 -10.75 22.01
CA SER A 181 -8.58 -9.80 22.94
C SER A 181 -7.41 -10.36 23.73
N ASN A 182 -7.25 -11.70 23.77
CA ASN A 182 -6.08 -12.30 24.41
C ASN A 182 -4.91 -12.36 23.43
N PRO A 183 -3.80 -11.63 23.65
CA PRO A 183 -2.66 -11.61 22.74
C PRO A 183 -1.92 -12.95 22.64
N ASP A 184 -2.10 -13.85 23.62
CA ASP A 184 -1.48 -15.17 23.61
C ASP A 184 -2.30 -16.19 22.78
N ASN A 185 -3.56 -15.87 22.50
CA ASN A 185 -4.45 -16.73 21.71
C ASN A 185 -4.47 -16.29 20.25
N ARG A 186 -3.51 -16.78 19.45
CA ARG A 186 -3.40 -16.42 18.04
C ARG A 186 -4.39 -17.21 17.19
N THR A 187 -5.22 -16.49 16.44
CA THR A 187 -6.11 -17.09 15.45
C THR A 187 -5.30 -17.71 14.30
N GLN A 188 -5.93 -18.63 13.54
CA GLN A 188 -5.32 -19.19 12.34
C GLN A 188 -4.93 -18.10 11.35
N MET A 189 -5.76 -17.06 11.19
CA MET A 189 -5.48 -15.95 10.30
C MET A 189 -4.18 -15.23 10.68
N LEU A 190 -4.01 -14.87 11.95
CA LEU A 190 -2.78 -14.22 12.41
C LEU A 190 -1.56 -15.11 12.19
N ASN A 191 -1.66 -16.40 12.49
CA ASN A 191 -0.57 -17.36 12.29
C ASN A 191 -0.19 -17.49 10.80
N ASP A 192 -1.16 -17.51 9.89
CA ASP A 192 -0.93 -17.57 8.45
C ASP A 192 -0.22 -16.29 7.95
N LEU A 193 -0.64 -15.10 8.43
CA LEU A 193 0.01 -13.81 8.11
C LEU A 193 1.45 -13.77 8.64
N ILE A 194 1.69 -14.18 9.88
CA ILE A 194 3.05 -14.25 10.44
C ILE A 194 3.94 -15.21 9.63
N THR A 195 3.42 -16.35 9.21
CA THR A 195 4.16 -17.34 8.42
C THR A 195 4.57 -16.79 7.05
N SER A 196 3.74 -15.93 6.46
CA SER A 196 3.96 -15.38 5.12
C SER A 196 4.65 -14.00 5.10
N ARG A 197 4.91 -13.40 6.27
CA ARG A 197 5.39 -12.00 6.43
C ARG A 197 6.70 -11.68 5.72
N ASN A 198 7.55 -12.68 5.46
CA ASN A 198 8.81 -12.50 4.72
C ASN A 198 8.61 -12.13 3.25
N LYS A 199 7.38 -12.20 2.74
CA LYS A 199 6.99 -11.77 1.39
C LYS A 199 6.58 -10.30 1.33
N LEU A 200 6.44 -9.64 2.49
CA LEU A 200 6.15 -8.21 2.53
C LEU A 200 7.32 -7.41 1.93
N PRO A 201 7.05 -6.31 1.20
CA PRO A 201 8.11 -5.47 0.65
C PRO A 201 8.97 -4.88 1.77
N SER A 202 10.28 -5.15 1.77
CA SER A 202 11.20 -4.63 2.79
C SER A 202 11.34 -3.10 2.77
N SER A 203 10.95 -2.44 1.66
CA SER A 203 10.95 -0.98 1.50
C SER A 203 9.65 -0.30 1.95
N LEU A 204 8.65 -1.07 2.39
CA LEU A 204 7.33 -0.56 2.78
C LEU A 204 7.39 0.20 4.10
N THR A 205 6.68 1.32 4.19
CA THR A 205 6.38 2.01 5.47
C THR A 205 4.93 1.74 5.86
N VAL A 206 4.71 1.26 7.08
CA VAL A 206 3.39 0.90 7.60
C VAL A 206 3.02 1.77 8.79
N TYR A 207 1.81 2.35 8.74
CA TYR A 207 1.16 3.03 9.85
C TYR A 207 -0.06 2.22 10.26
N SER A 208 -0.08 1.69 11.48
CA SER A 208 -1.20 0.93 12.03
C SER A 208 -1.93 1.80 13.04
N ILE A 209 -3.18 2.15 12.75
CA ILE A 209 -3.98 3.03 13.58
C ILE A 209 -4.97 2.19 14.38
N ALA A 210 -4.89 2.26 15.70
CA ALA A 210 -5.89 1.72 16.61
C ALA A 210 -6.85 2.84 17.05
N GLY A 211 -8.12 2.55 17.15
CA GLY A 211 -9.09 3.39 17.81
C GLY A 211 -9.37 2.90 19.23
N THR A 212 -9.59 3.81 20.16
CA THR A 212 -10.11 3.46 21.48
C THR A 212 -11.13 4.49 21.92
N GLU A 213 -12.37 4.05 21.94
CA GLU A 213 -13.49 4.84 22.48
C GLU A 213 -13.56 4.71 24.02
N ASN A 214 -13.16 3.55 24.54
CA ASN A 214 -13.21 3.18 25.96
C ASN A 214 -12.08 2.20 26.30
N LEU A 215 -10.86 2.58 26.41
CA LEU A 215 -9.69 1.81 26.83
C LEU A 215 -9.50 0.41 26.19
N ASP A 216 -10.57 -0.34 25.88
CA ASP A 216 -10.54 -1.72 25.42
C ASP A 216 -10.49 -1.86 23.89
N GLY A 217 -10.72 -0.78 23.15
CA GLY A 217 -10.74 -0.76 21.68
C GLY A 217 -11.77 0.22 21.11
N ASP A 218 -12.08 0.03 19.83
CA ASP A 218 -12.97 0.90 19.07
C ASP A 218 -14.46 0.45 19.11
N GLY A 219 -14.81 -0.42 20.05
CA GLY A 219 -16.17 -0.96 20.21
C GLY A 219 -16.49 -2.15 19.29
N THR A 220 -15.60 -2.48 18.34
CA THR A 220 -15.74 -3.65 17.46
C THR A 220 -14.46 -4.50 17.47
N VAL A 221 -13.31 -3.85 17.34
CA VAL A 221 -12.00 -4.50 17.31
C VAL A 221 -11.26 -4.23 18.61
N PRO A 222 -10.88 -5.27 19.37
CA PRO A 222 -10.02 -5.12 20.56
C PRO A 222 -8.69 -4.45 20.18
N ILE A 223 -8.18 -3.60 21.06
CA ILE A 223 -6.90 -2.92 20.82
C ILE A 223 -5.76 -3.92 20.65
N GLU A 224 -5.78 -5.02 21.40
CA GLU A 224 -4.78 -6.10 21.33
C GLU A 224 -4.76 -6.76 19.96
N SER A 225 -5.92 -6.87 19.31
CA SER A 225 -6.02 -7.40 17.95
C SER A 225 -5.34 -6.46 16.93
N VAL A 226 -5.47 -5.14 17.07
CA VAL A 226 -4.73 -4.18 16.25
C VAL A 226 -3.24 -4.20 16.56
N GLU A 227 -2.88 -4.33 17.84
CA GLU A 227 -1.49 -4.41 18.30
C GLU A 227 -0.76 -5.68 17.81
N ALA A 228 -1.50 -6.75 17.51
CA ALA A 228 -0.95 -7.96 16.92
C ALA A 228 -0.29 -7.72 15.56
N GLY A 229 -0.53 -6.58 14.91
CA GLY A 229 0.17 -6.14 13.70
C GLY A 229 1.69 -6.10 13.86
N LYS A 230 2.20 -5.88 15.07
CA LYS A 230 3.65 -5.95 15.37
C LYS A 230 4.27 -7.29 14.97
N TYR A 231 3.56 -8.40 15.13
CA TYR A 231 4.08 -9.73 14.78
C TYR A 231 4.18 -9.95 13.27
N ILE A 232 3.44 -9.18 12.49
CA ILE A 232 3.45 -9.23 11.02
C ILE A 232 4.52 -8.31 10.45
N PHE A 233 4.58 -7.06 10.90
CA PHE A 233 5.36 -6.01 10.25
C PHE A 233 6.73 -5.75 10.85
N GLN A 234 6.88 -5.91 12.18
CA GLN A 234 8.13 -5.57 12.85
C GLN A 234 9.29 -6.40 12.32
N ASN A 235 10.40 -5.73 11.96
CA ASN A 235 11.59 -6.32 11.34
C ASN A 235 11.36 -6.94 9.95
N GLN A 236 10.20 -6.71 9.31
CA GLN A 236 9.92 -7.18 7.95
C GLN A 236 9.85 -6.01 6.95
N VAL A 237 9.41 -4.84 7.40
CA VAL A 237 9.24 -3.64 6.58
C VAL A 237 10.23 -2.55 7.00
N ALA A 238 10.43 -1.52 6.15
CA ALA A 238 11.38 -0.44 6.45
C ALA A 238 11.01 0.31 7.73
N HIS A 239 9.73 0.63 7.92
CA HIS A 239 9.23 1.34 9.09
C HIS A 239 7.85 0.79 9.47
N TYR A 240 7.66 0.51 10.75
CA TYR A 240 6.38 0.17 11.34
C TYR A 240 6.09 1.12 12.50
N THR A 241 4.98 1.84 12.41
CA THR A 241 4.53 2.77 13.43
C THR A 241 3.10 2.43 13.82
N GLN A 242 2.87 2.19 15.09
CA GLN A 242 1.54 2.04 15.66
C GLN A 242 1.12 3.33 16.34
N ILE A 243 -0.10 3.78 16.09
CA ILE A 243 -0.69 5.00 16.63
C ILE A 243 -2.05 4.64 17.22
N THR A 244 -2.32 5.11 18.43
CA THR A 244 -3.64 4.99 19.04
C THR A 244 -4.34 6.34 19.01
N VAL A 245 -5.57 6.36 18.51
CA VAL A 245 -6.45 7.51 18.48
C VAL A 245 -7.57 7.26 19.48
N SER A 246 -7.84 8.22 20.36
CA SER A 246 -8.83 8.10 21.42
C SER A 246 -9.85 9.24 21.40
N GLY A 247 -10.98 9.03 22.06
CA GLY A 247 -12.06 10.01 22.23
C GLY A 247 -13.36 9.60 21.55
N ASP A 248 -14.36 10.47 21.63
CA ASP A 248 -15.75 10.19 21.24
C ASP A 248 -15.96 9.75 19.78
N GLU A 249 -15.05 10.10 18.87
CA GLU A 249 -15.09 9.70 17.46
C GLU A 249 -14.11 8.57 17.14
N ALA A 250 -13.57 7.88 18.14
CA ALA A 250 -12.63 6.79 17.96
C ALA A 250 -13.30 5.40 17.86
N GLY A 251 -14.63 5.36 17.79
CA GLY A 251 -15.40 4.14 17.53
C GLY A 251 -15.21 3.63 16.11
N HIS A 252 -15.26 2.31 15.92
CA HIS A 252 -14.88 1.60 14.68
C HIS A 252 -15.45 2.22 13.40
N SER A 253 -16.74 2.50 13.41
CA SER A 253 -17.44 3.09 12.25
C SER A 253 -17.09 4.56 12.02
N SER A 254 -16.62 5.27 13.03
CA SER A 254 -16.24 6.69 12.95
C SER A 254 -14.77 6.89 12.60
N LEU A 255 -13.91 5.90 12.82
CA LEU A 255 -12.47 6.01 12.64
C LEU A 255 -12.04 6.61 11.30
N PRO A 256 -12.51 6.18 10.12
CA PRO A 256 -12.00 6.72 8.86
C PRO A 256 -12.24 8.22 8.67
N GLN A 257 -13.27 8.79 9.28
CA GLN A 257 -13.58 10.23 9.24
C GLN A 257 -13.22 10.98 10.52
N ASN A 258 -12.63 10.30 11.51
CA ASN A 258 -12.11 10.94 12.72
C ASN A 258 -11.07 12.00 12.37
N ARG A 259 -11.20 13.19 12.96
CA ARG A 259 -10.34 14.35 12.63
C ARG A 259 -8.85 14.08 12.83
N GLN A 260 -8.48 13.34 13.87
CA GLN A 260 -7.08 12.98 14.12
C GLN A 260 -6.57 12.10 13.00
N ILE A 261 -7.34 11.10 12.55
CA ILE A 261 -6.98 10.20 11.46
C ILE A 261 -6.92 10.93 10.12
N VAL A 262 -7.85 11.85 9.84
CA VAL A 262 -7.79 12.70 8.63
C VAL A 262 -6.49 13.49 8.60
N ASN A 263 -6.05 14.06 9.73
CA ASN A 263 -4.77 14.78 9.82
C ASN A 263 -3.56 13.84 9.62
N LEU A 264 -3.59 12.63 10.19
CA LEU A 264 -2.54 11.63 9.98
C LEU A 264 -2.47 11.19 8.52
N ILE A 265 -3.60 10.98 7.85
CA ILE A 265 -3.65 10.67 6.42
C ILE A 265 -3.09 11.84 5.60
N SER A 266 -3.51 13.06 5.88
CA SER A 266 -2.99 14.25 5.21
C SER A 266 -1.46 14.36 5.35
N GLN A 267 -0.94 14.11 6.55
CA GLN A 267 0.49 14.22 6.85
C GLN A 267 1.32 13.07 6.26
N TYR A 268 0.85 11.84 6.35
CA TYR A 268 1.65 10.67 6.02
C TYR A 268 1.29 10.02 4.68
N MET A 269 0.06 10.20 4.19
CA MET A 269 -0.41 9.50 3.01
C MET A 269 -0.64 10.41 1.80
N VAL A 270 -0.78 11.73 1.98
CA VAL A 270 -0.87 12.71 0.88
C VAL A 270 0.48 13.40 0.74
N ALA A 271 1.01 13.57 -0.48
CA ALA A 271 2.26 14.29 -0.67
C ALA A 271 2.01 15.79 -0.52
N THR A 272 2.71 16.43 0.40
CA THR A 272 2.72 17.89 0.50
C THR A 272 3.62 18.48 -0.60
N PRO A 273 3.22 19.57 -1.26
CA PRO A 273 4.01 20.20 -2.33
C PRO A 273 5.46 20.54 -1.97
N ASN A 274 5.76 20.70 -0.67
CA ASN A 274 7.10 21.08 -0.17
C ASN A 274 8.07 19.91 0.07
N GLN A 275 7.66 18.66 -0.04
CA GLN A 275 8.58 17.51 0.17
C GLN A 275 9.30 17.04 -1.11
N GLN A 276 9.02 17.63 -2.27
CA GLN A 276 9.72 17.29 -3.52
C GLN A 276 11.12 17.90 -3.65
N GLY A 277 11.60 18.71 -2.70
CA GLY A 277 12.81 19.52 -2.79
C GLY A 277 13.93 19.23 -1.79
N ILE A 278 13.77 18.37 -0.79
CA ILE A 278 14.87 18.09 0.16
C ILE A 278 15.67 16.91 -0.35
N ARG A 279 16.71 17.18 -1.15
CA ARG A 279 17.82 16.25 -1.36
C ARG A 279 18.61 16.15 -0.06
N PRO A 280 18.86 14.96 0.51
CA PRO A 280 19.83 14.81 1.60
C PRO A 280 21.22 15.07 1.01
N GLY A 281 21.90 16.12 1.48
CA GLY A 281 23.30 16.32 1.20
C GLY A 281 23.66 17.62 0.52
N GLN A 282 23.54 18.75 1.23
CA GLN A 282 24.50 19.85 1.13
C GLN A 282 24.63 20.48 2.52
N GLY A 283 25.62 20.00 3.26
CA GLY A 283 26.09 20.65 4.46
C GLY A 283 26.74 22.00 4.09
N GLY A 284 26.02 23.07 4.33
CA GLY A 284 26.57 24.41 4.25
C GLY A 284 27.49 24.68 5.43
N SER A 285 28.76 24.86 5.18
CA SER A 285 29.74 25.36 6.13
C SER A 285 29.34 26.77 6.57
N GLY A 286 28.79 26.91 7.75
CA GLY A 286 28.54 28.18 8.40
C GLY A 286 29.81 28.65 9.11
N ARG A 287 30.41 29.71 8.61
CA ARG A 287 31.44 30.48 9.32
C ARG A 287 30.80 31.15 10.54
N GLY A 288 31.34 30.83 11.71
CA GLY A 288 31.11 31.60 12.93
C GLY A 288 31.81 32.95 12.85
N VAL A 289 31.17 33.99 13.31
CA VAL A 289 31.79 35.20 13.84
C VAL A 289 31.02 35.55 15.10
N GLY A 290 31.66 35.31 16.22
CA GLY A 290 31.21 35.82 17.48
C GLY A 290 31.58 37.30 17.62
N GLN A 291 30.76 38.08 18.29
CA GLN A 291 31.14 39.25 19.07
C GLN A 291 30.06 39.48 20.13
N ALA A 292 30.51 39.34 21.36
CA ALA A 292 29.75 39.80 22.50
C ALA A 292 29.96 41.33 22.67
N PRO A 293 28.97 42.09 23.09
CA PRO A 293 29.17 43.43 23.63
C PRO A 293 29.32 43.34 25.13
N GLY A 294 30.34 44.08 25.61
CA GLY A 294 30.81 44.17 26.97
C GLY A 294 29.81 44.84 27.93
N ASP A 295 30.02 44.44 29.12
CA ASP A 295 29.59 45.01 30.38
C ASP A 295 30.12 46.43 30.56
N THR A 296 29.23 47.41 30.89
CA THR A 296 29.60 48.63 31.61
C THR A 296 28.59 48.82 32.70
N GLY A 297 29.06 48.47 33.92
CA GLY A 297 28.40 48.83 35.14
C GLY A 297 28.42 50.32 35.40
N GLN A 298 27.46 50.75 36.14
CA GLN A 298 27.61 51.77 37.20
C GLN A 298 26.35 51.82 38.07
N ASN A 299 26.60 51.58 39.35
CA ASN A 299 25.78 52.00 40.48
C ASN A 299 25.86 53.52 40.70
N PRO A 300 25.03 54.19 41.46
CA PRO A 300 24.68 53.85 42.85
C PRO A 300 23.24 53.51 43.10
#